data_df3f48c7a99d589bce15cef24c421c9a
#
_entry.id   df3f48c7a99d589bce15cef24c421c9a
#
_cell.length_a   1.000
_cell.length_b   1.000
_cell.length_c   1.000
_cell.angle_alpha   90.00
_cell.angle_beta   90.00
_cell.angle_gamma   90.00
#
_symmetry.space_group_name_H-M   'P 1'
#
loop_
_entity.id
_entity.type
_entity.pdbx_description
1 polymer ?
#
loop_
_entity_poly.entity_id
_entity_poly.type
_entity_poly.pdbx_seq_one_letter_code
_entity_poly.pdbx_strand_id
1 'polypeptide(L)'
;MRYITVEDLSFYYDKEPVLEHINYSVDSGEFVTLTGENGAAKTTLIKASLGILQPRIGKVTISKTNIHGKKLRIAYLPQQIASFNAGFPSTVYEFVKSGRYPRKGWFRRLNAHDEEHIKASLNSVGMWEHRYKRIGSLSGGQKQRAVIARMFASDPDIFILDEPTTGMDAGTKNEFYELMHHSAHHHGKAVLMITHDPEEVKDYADRNIHLVRDQDSPWRCFNVHENDQEVDHV
;
A
#
# COMPACT_ATOMS: atom_id res chain seq x y z
N MET A 1 10.30 14.71 1.66
CA MET A 1 9.21 15.50 1.02
C MET A 1 7.89 14.89 1.40
N ARG A 2 6.95 15.68 1.90
CA ARG A 2 5.66 15.19 2.34
C ARG A 2 4.76 14.85 1.16
N TYR A 3 4.27 13.61 1.13
CA TYR A 3 3.39 13.12 0.07
C TYR A 3 1.92 13.13 0.48
N ILE A 4 1.62 12.74 1.73
CA ILE A 4 0.27 12.77 2.30
C ILE A 4 0.33 13.55 3.61
N THR A 5 -0.64 14.44 3.83
CA THR A 5 -0.86 15.12 5.10
C THR A 5 -2.33 15.00 5.45
N VAL A 6 -2.61 14.53 6.64
CA VAL A 6 -3.95 14.43 7.22
C VAL A 6 -3.99 15.33 8.43
N GLU A 7 -4.92 16.29 8.43
CA GLU A 7 -5.07 17.34 9.45
C GLU A 7 -6.49 17.29 10.02
N ASP A 8 -6.60 16.98 11.30
CA ASP A 8 -7.83 16.95 12.09
C ASP A 8 -8.98 16.17 11.42
N LEU A 9 -8.65 15.03 10.80
CA LEU A 9 -9.61 14.25 10.04
C LEU A 9 -10.59 13.55 10.98
N SER A 10 -11.90 13.82 10.77
CA SER A 10 -12.97 13.05 11.41
C SER A 10 -13.90 12.49 10.34
N PHE A 11 -14.21 11.20 10.46
CA PHE A 11 -15.05 10.46 9.53
C PHE A 11 -16.20 9.77 10.23
N TYR A 12 -17.37 9.83 9.63
CA TYR A 12 -18.64 9.30 10.15
C TYR A 12 -19.30 8.42 9.10
N TYR A 13 -19.85 7.27 9.53
CA TYR A 13 -20.89 6.59 8.76
C TYR A 13 -22.24 7.10 9.26
N ASP A 14 -23.00 7.77 8.40
CA ASP A 14 -24.22 8.49 8.76
C ASP A 14 -24.01 9.49 9.90
N LYS A 15 -24.42 9.15 11.12
CA LYS A 15 -24.27 9.99 12.33
C LYS A 15 -23.25 9.44 13.32
N GLU A 16 -22.72 8.24 13.07
CA GLU A 16 -21.84 7.55 13.99
C GLU A 16 -20.38 7.89 13.67
N PRO A 17 -19.65 8.48 14.62
CA PRO A 17 -18.22 8.75 14.45
C PRO A 17 -17.45 7.42 14.41
N VAL A 18 -16.49 7.34 13.50
CA VAL A 18 -15.63 6.16 13.33
C VAL A 18 -14.17 6.52 13.51
N LEU A 19 -13.80 7.72 13.07
CA LEU A 19 -12.47 8.31 13.22
C LEU A 19 -12.64 9.74 13.69
N GLU A 20 -11.89 10.18 14.70
CA GLU A 20 -11.93 11.54 15.21
C GLU A 20 -10.53 12.09 15.46
N HIS A 21 -10.33 13.35 15.06
CA HIS A 21 -9.11 14.13 15.31
C HIS A 21 -7.81 13.44 14.82
N ILE A 22 -7.90 12.73 13.69
CA ILE A 22 -6.76 12.00 13.13
C ILE A 22 -5.78 12.99 12.49
N ASN A 23 -4.53 12.93 12.94
CA ASN A 23 -3.42 13.70 12.38
C ASN A 23 -2.27 12.76 12.05
N TYR A 24 -1.76 12.79 10.83
CA TYR A 24 -0.53 12.10 10.46
C TYR A 24 -0.04 12.56 9.09
N SER A 25 1.18 12.18 8.76
CA SER A 25 1.75 12.43 7.43
C SER A 25 2.49 11.20 6.93
N VAL A 26 2.76 11.16 5.63
CA VAL A 26 3.63 10.16 5.00
C VAL A 26 4.60 10.88 4.09
N ASP A 27 5.89 10.69 4.34
CA ASP A 27 6.97 11.34 3.61
C ASP A 27 7.60 10.40 2.57
N SER A 28 8.27 10.98 1.57
CA SER A 28 9.08 10.21 0.61
C SER A 28 10.26 9.57 1.34
N GLY A 29 10.56 8.32 1.02
CA GLY A 29 11.65 7.59 1.65
C GLY A 29 11.27 6.96 2.98
N GLU A 30 9.99 6.98 3.36
CA GLU A 30 9.50 6.50 4.65
C GLU A 30 8.65 5.25 4.49
N PHE A 31 8.88 4.26 5.37
CA PHE A 31 8.02 3.09 5.52
C PHE A 31 7.22 3.21 6.83
N VAL A 32 5.94 3.53 6.69
CA VAL A 32 5.00 3.73 7.81
C VAL A 32 4.07 2.52 7.91
N THR A 33 3.89 2.01 9.12
CA THR A 33 2.84 1.02 9.39
C THR A 33 1.64 1.65 10.04
N LEU A 34 0.46 1.09 9.76
CA LEU A 34 -0.81 1.44 10.38
C LEU A 34 -1.38 0.21 11.08
N THR A 35 -1.45 0.27 12.39
CA THR A 35 -1.88 -0.83 13.26
C THR A 35 -3.13 -0.46 14.07
N GLY A 36 -3.69 -1.42 14.76
CA GLY A 36 -4.88 -1.26 15.59
C GLY A 36 -5.73 -2.53 15.61
N GLU A 37 -6.68 -2.62 16.53
CA GLU A 37 -7.54 -3.80 16.66
C GLU A 37 -8.36 -4.12 15.40
N ASN A 38 -8.93 -5.32 15.34
CA ASN A 38 -9.84 -5.67 14.25
C ASN A 38 -11.10 -4.80 14.29
N GLY A 39 -11.39 -4.17 13.13
CA GLY A 39 -12.46 -3.19 13.02
C GLY A 39 -12.11 -1.79 13.54
N ALA A 40 -10.83 -1.48 13.78
CA ALA A 40 -10.34 -0.15 14.13
C ALA A 40 -10.36 0.87 12.96
N ALA A 41 -11.17 0.64 11.95
CA ALA A 41 -11.35 1.55 10.81
C ALA A 41 -10.07 1.86 10.00
N LYS A 42 -9.02 1.02 10.06
CA LYS A 42 -7.76 1.20 9.32
C LYS A 42 -7.99 1.40 7.81
N THR A 43 -8.77 0.51 7.20
CA THR A 43 -9.14 0.62 5.77
C THR A 43 -9.97 1.88 5.49
N THR A 44 -10.82 2.31 6.41
CA THR A 44 -11.58 3.56 6.30
C THR A 44 -10.65 4.76 6.30
N LEU A 45 -9.66 4.78 7.19
CA LEU A 45 -8.66 5.84 7.25
C LEU A 45 -7.87 5.92 5.94
N ILE A 46 -7.37 4.80 5.41
CA ILE A 46 -6.69 4.78 4.11
C ILE A 46 -7.58 5.31 2.99
N LYS A 47 -8.84 4.88 2.91
CA LYS A 47 -9.77 5.36 1.89
C LYS A 47 -10.07 6.84 2.01
N ALA A 48 -10.18 7.37 3.22
CA ALA A 48 -10.34 8.80 3.47
C ALA A 48 -9.07 9.56 3.06
N SER A 49 -7.88 9.06 3.39
CA SER A 49 -6.59 9.65 3.01
C SER A 49 -6.33 9.62 1.50
N LEU A 50 -6.95 8.70 0.78
CA LEU A 50 -6.91 8.65 -0.69
C LEU A 50 -7.99 9.50 -1.37
N GLY A 51 -8.87 10.15 -0.58
CA GLY A 51 -10.02 10.90 -1.11
C GLY A 51 -11.11 10.02 -1.73
N ILE A 52 -11.08 8.70 -1.47
CA ILE A 52 -12.14 7.76 -1.88
C ILE A 52 -13.37 7.94 -1.00
N LEU A 53 -13.14 8.18 0.30
CA LEU A 53 -14.17 8.57 1.26
C LEU A 53 -13.94 10.05 1.63
N GLN A 54 -15.03 10.81 1.72
CA GLN A 54 -14.95 12.23 2.09
C GLN A 54 -15.02 12.36 3.63
N PRO A 55 -14.02 12.93 4.29
CA PRO A 55 -14.09 13.22 5.72
C PRO A 55 -15.16 14.29 5.98
N ARG A 56 -15.78 14.24 7.15
CA ARG A 56 -16.78 15.25 7.57
C ARG A 56 -16.10 16.51 8.11
N ILE A 57 -14.97 16.33 8.77
CA ILE A 57 -14.16 17.41 9.35
C ILE A 57 -12.71 17.15 8.94
N GLY A 58 -11.91 18.20 8.92
CA GLY A 58 -10.48 18.13 8.63
C GLY A 58 -10.15 18.19 7.15
N LYS A 59 -8.89 17.95 6.86
CA LYS A 59 -8.33 18.11 5.52
C LYS A 59 -7.33 17.02 5.21
N VAL A 60 -7.40 16.50 3.98
CA VAL A 60 -6.37 15.64 3.42
C VAL A 60 -5.70 16.35 2.27
N THR A 61 -4.37 16.44 2.32
CA THR A 61 -3.57 17.03 1.26
C THR A 61 -2.65 15.96 0.68
N ILE A 62 -2.78 15.68 -0.61
CA ILE A 62 -1.88 14.79 -1.36
C ILE A 62 -1.02 15.65 -2.28
N SER A 63 0.29 15.45 -2.25
CA SER A 63 1.21 16.15 -3.16
C SER A 63 0.86 15.88 -4.62
N LYS A 64 0.91 16.92 -5.45
CA LYS A 64 0.70 16.78 -6.90
C LYS A 64 1.92 16.19 -7.59
N THR A 65 3.10 16.35 -7.00
CA THR A 65 4.38 15.95 -7.61
C THR A 65 5.21 15.13 -6.64
N ASN A 66 6.05 14.27 -7.20
CA ASN A 66 7.08 13.53 -6.48
C ASN A 66 8.36 14.37 -6.30
N ILE A 67 9.38 13.79 -5.64
CA ILE A 67 10.70 14.42 -5.39
C ILE A 67 11.43 14.86 -6.67
N HIS A 68 11.04 14.35 -7.83
CA HIS A 68 11.59 14.71 -9.14
C HIS A 68 10.74 15.72 -9.91
N GLY A 69 9.72 16.34 -9.27
CA GLY A 69 8.79 17.27 -9.91
C GLY A 69 7.81 16.64 -10.91
N LYS A 70 7.76 15.31 -10.99
CA LYS A 70 6.81 14.58 -11.86
C LYS A 70 5.50 14.34 -11.13
N LYS A 71 4.41 14.14 -11.89
CA LYS A 71 3.09 13.82 -11.31
C LYS A 71 3.20 12.62 -10.36
N LEU A 72 2.77 12.81 -9.12
CA LEU A 72 2.75 11.76 -8.09
C LEU A 72 1.86 10.60 -8.51
N ARG A 73 2.32 9.39 -8.27
CA ARG A 73 1.60 8.14 -8.56
C ARG A 73 1.45 7.32 -7.30
N ILE A 74 0.23 6.91 -7.03
CA ILE A 74 -0.14 6.09 -5.88
C ILE A 74 -0.59 4.73 -6.39
N ALA A 75 -0.06 3.67 -5.80
CA ALA A 75 -0.59 2.33 -5.96
C ALA A 75 -1.26 1.89 -4.66
N TYR A 76 -2.51 1.48 -4.75
CA TYR A 76 -3.28 0.97 -3.63
C TYR A 76 -3.58 -0.52 -3.81
N LEU A 77 -3.20 -1.33 -2.84
CA LEU A 77 -3.51 -2.74 -2.74
C LEU A 77 -4.56 -2.93 -1.63
N PRO A 78 -5.83 -3.17 -1.96
CA PRO A 78 -6.85 -3.42 -0.95
C PRO A 78 -6.73 -4.85 -0.38
N GLN A 79 -7.20 -5.06 0.85
CA GLN A 79 -7.19 -6.34 1.56
C GLN A 79 -7.86 -7.47 0.74
N GLN A 80 -9.01 -7.18 0.13
CA GLN A 80 -9.65 -8.12 -0.79
C GLN A 80 -9.18 -7.86 -2.21
N ILE A 81 -8.28 -8.69 -2.69
CA ILE A 81 -7.93 -8.72 -4.10
C ILE A 81 -9.12 -9.31 -4.86
N ALA A 82 -9.63 -8.55 -5.83
CA ALA A 82 -10.72 -9.01 -6.67
C ALA A 82 -10.45 -10.43 -7.17
N SER A 83 -11.35 -11.36 -6.87
CA SER A 83 -11.20 -12.75 -7.27
C SER A 83 -11.20 -12.83 -8.81
N PHE A 84 -10.05 -13.16 -9.37
CA PHE A 84 -9.98 -13.49 -10.79
C PHE A 84 -10.76 -14.78 -11.03
N ASN A 85 -11.81 -14.71 -11.83
CA ASN A 85 -12.52 -15.89 -12.28
C ASN A 85 -11.58 -16.84 -13.01
N ALA A 86 -11.78 -18.14 -12.84
CA ALA A 86 -10.97 -19.16 -13.52
C ALA A 86 -10.91 -18.98 -15.05
N GLY A 87 -11.95 -18.35 -15.64
CA GLY A 87 -12.04 -18.02 -17.06
C GLY A 87 -11.36 -16.72 -17.48
N PHE A 88 -10.68 -15.99 -16.60
CA PHE A 88 -9.99 -14.76 -16.99
C PHE A 88 -8.85 -15.08 -17.97
N PRO A 89 -8.90 -14.60 -19.23
CA PRO A 89 -8.07 -15.14 -20.31
C PRO A 89 -6.60 -14.68 -20.29
N SER A 90 -6.26 -13.70 -19.44
CA SER A 90 -4.92 -13.08 -19.43
C SER A 90 -3.88 -14.00 -18.77
N THR A 91 -2.69 -13.99 -19.31
CA THR A 91 -1.50 -14.55 -18.66
C THR A 91 -1.02 -13.64 -17.52
N VAL A 92 -0.21 -14.18 -16.60
CA VAL A 92 0.44 -13.41 -15.54
C VAL A 92 1.26 -12.26 -16.14
N TYR A 93 2.01 -12.53 -17.20
CA TYR A 93 2.81 -11.53 -17.90
C TYR A 93 1.95 -10.38 -18.44
N GLU A 94 0.88 -10.66 -19.16
CA GLU A 94 -0.04 -9.64 -19.70
C GLU A 94 -0.68 -8.82 -18.58
N PHE A 95 -1.04 -9.46 -17.49
CA PHE A 95 -1.61 -8.79 -16.32
C PHE A 95 -0.60 -7.82 -15.69
N VAL A 96 0.64 -8.26 -15.44
CA VAL A 96 1.69 -7.42 -14.87
C VAL A 96 2.07 -6.30 -15.84
N LYS A 97 2.20 -6.61 -17.12
CA LYS A 97 2.42 -5.65 -18.20
C LYS A 97 1.38 -4.52 -18.22
N SER A 98 0.12 -4.82 -17.89
CA SER A 98 -0.94 -3.81 -17.82
C SER A 98 -0.64 -2.68 -16.82
N GLY A 99 0.20 -2.92 -15.79
CA GLY A 99 0.67 -1.91 -14.85
C GLY A 99 1.50 -0.79 -15.49
N ARG A 100 2.14 -1.03 -16.66
CA ARG A 100 2.95 -0.04 -17.36
C ARG A 100 2.16 0.95 -18.22
N TYR A 101 0.94 0.57 -18.67
CA TYR A 101 0.15 1.39 -19.59
C TYR A 101 -0.25 2.78 -19.04
N PRO A 102 -0.65 2.95 -17.77
CA PRO A 102 -0.95 4.28 -17.23
C PRO A 102 0.21 5.28 -17.35
N ARG A 103 1.45 4.77 -17.38
CA ARG A 103 2.66 5.59 -17.51
C ARG A 103 2.87 6.11 -18.92
N LYS A 104 2.47 5.34 -19.92
CA LYS A 104 2.79 5.59 -21.35
C LYS A 104 1.59 6.04 -22.18
N GLY A 105 0.37 5.88 -21.67
CA GLY A 105 -0.87 6.05 -22.43
C GLY A 105 -1.22 4.85 -23.30
N TRP A 106 -2.51 4.68 -23.62
CA TRP A 106 -3.08 3.48 -24.28
C TRP A 106 -2.48 3.15 -25.65
N PHE A 107 -1.94 4.14 -26.36
CA PHE A 107 -1.44 3.98 -27.74
C PHE A 107 0.10 3.89 -27.83
N ARG A 108 0.82 3.94 -26.70
CA ARG A 108 2.29 3.87 -26.75
C ARG A 108 2.76 2.43 -26.59
N ARG A 109 3.61 2.00 -27.53
CA ARG A 109 4.30 0.70 -27.43
C ARG A 109 5.27 0.74 -26.24
N LEU A 110 5.34 -0.36 -25.52
CA LEU A 110 6.36 -0.58 -24.48
C LEU A 110 7.72 -0.73 -25.18
N ASN A 111 8.75 -0.21 -24.53
CA ASN A 111 10.13 -0.31 -24.99
C ASN A 111 10.92 -1.35 -24.16
N ALA A 112 12.19 -1.58 -24.50
CA ALA A 112 13.04 -2.54 -23.81
C ALA A 112 13.13 -2.28 -22.28
N HIS A 113 13.22 -1.02 -21.87
CA HIS A 113 13.24 -0.64 -20.45
C HIS A 113 11.93 -1.02 -19.71
N ASP A 114 10.79 -0.88 -20.37
CA ASP A 114 9.52 -1.31 -19.80
C ASP A 114 9.47 -2.84 -19.64
N GLU A 115 10.01 -3.59 -20.60
CA GLU A 115 10.10 -5.05 -20.54
C GLU A 115 11.04 -5.51 -19.41
N GLU A 116 12.16 -4.82 -19.20
CA GLU A 116 13.07 -5.06 -18.08
C GLU A 116 12.37 -4.81 -16.72
N HIS A 117 11.60 -3.73 -16.61
CA HIS A 117 10.82 -3.44 -15.41
C HIS A 117 9.77 -4.50 -15.12
N ILE A 118 9.06 -4.99 -16.15
CA ILE A 118 8.09 -6.08 -16.01
C ILE A 118 8.78 -7.35 -15.52
N LYS A 119 9.94 -7.68 -16.13
CA LYS A 119 10.72 -8.85 -15.73
C LYS A 119 11.22 -8.72 -14.28
N ALA A 120 11.77 -7.57 -13.90
CA ALA A 120 12.22 -7.30 -12.54
C ALA A 120 11.07 -7.42 -11.54
N SER A 121 9.89 -6.85 -11.86
CA SER A 121 8.70 -6.93 -11.01
C SER A 121 8.18 -8.37 -10.83
N LEU A 122 8.28 -9.21 -11.85
CA LEU A 122 7.91 -10.62 -11.75
C LEU A 122 8.95 -11.42 -10.94
N ASN A 123 10.23 -11.12 -11.11
CA ASN A 123 11.30 -11.76 -10.35
C ASN A 123 11.23 -11.42 -8.87
N SER A 124 10.98 -10.13 -8.51
CA SER A 124 10.92 -9.68 -7.12
C SER A 124 9.86 -10.37 -6.26
N VAL A 125 8.89 -11.03 -6.87
CA VAL A 125 7.84 -11.82 -6.19
C VAL A 125 7.87 -13.31 -6.56
N GLY A 126 8.95 -13.79 -7.19
CA GLY A 126 9.10 -15.19 -7.56
C GLY A 126 8.10 -15.70 -8.62
N MET A 127 7.57 -14.80 -9.47
CA MET A 127 6.52 -15.14 -10.44
C MET A 127 7.01 -15.25 -11.89
N TRP A 128 8.30 -15.04 -12.15
CA TRP A 128 8.83 -15.07 -13.52
C TRP A 128 8.62 -16.41 -14.23
N GLU A 129 8.85 -17.53 -13.55
CA GLU A 129 8.65 -18.87 -14.14
C GLU A 129 7.16 -19.18 -14.40
N HIS A 130 6.26 -18.44 -13.77
CA HIS A 130 4.81 -18.56 -13.94
C HIS A 130 4.22 -17.57 -14.94
N ARG A 131 5.04 -16.73 -15.59
CA ARG A 131 4.60 -15.60 -16.43
C ARG A 131 3.64 -15.94 -17.55
N TYR A 132 3.70 -17.17 -18.10
CA TYR A 132 2.82 -17.63 -19.16
C TYR A 132 1.60 -18.42 -18.67
N LYS A 133 1.49 -18.68 -17.37
CA LYS A 133 0.29 -19.30 -16.81
C LYS A 133 -0.88 -18.33 -16.86
N ARG A 134 -2.09 -18.85 -17.03
CA ARG A 134 -3.32 -18.04 -16.93
C ARG A 134 -3.52 -17.62 -15.49
N ILE A 135 -3.84 -16.33 -15.25
CA ILE A 135 -4.01 -15.80 -13.90
C ILE A 135 -5.15 -16.50 -13.13
N GLY A 136 -6.21 -16.92 -13.85
CA GLY A 136 -7.32 -17.65 -13.26
C GLY A 136 -6.93 -19.03 -12.68
N SER A 137 -5.85 -19.66 -13.18
CA SER A 137 -5.37 -20.97 -12.72
C SER A 137 -4.41 -20.90 -11.53
N LEU A 138 -4.06 -19.72 -11.07
CA LEU A 138 -3.14 -19.51 -9.96
C LEU A 138 -3.81 -19.82 -8.60
N SER A 139 -3.01 -20.26 -7.61
CA SER A 139 -3.42 -20.31 -6.22
C SER A 139 -3.67 -18.89 -5.67
N GLY A 140 -4.33 -18.77 -4.52
CA GLY A 140 -4.59 -17.48 -3.87
C GLY A 140 -3.31 -16.66 -3.65
N GLY A 141 -2.28 -17.28 -3.06
CA GLY A 141 -0.98 -16.63 -2.83
C GLY A 141 -0.25 -16.26 -4.13
N GLN A 142 -0.35 -17.07 -5.17
CA GLN A 142 0.22 -16.72 -6.49
C GLN A 142 -0.53 -15.54 -7.14
N LYS A 143 -1.85 -15.48 -7.00
CA LYS A 143 -2.65 -14.32 -7.45
C LYS A 143 -2.22 -13.05 -6.74
N GLN A 144 -2.05 -13.12 -5.43
CA GLN A 144 -1.59 -11.98 -4.63
C GLN A 144 -0.21 -11.51 -5.08
N ARG A 145 0.76 -12.42 -5.25
CA ARG A 145 2.08 -12.09 -5.80
C ARG A 145 2.00 -11.47 -7.19
N ALA A 146 1.13 -11.95 -8.06
CA ALA A 146 0.93 -11.36 -9.39
C ALA A 146 0.38 -9.91 -9.31
N VAL A 147 -0.53 -9.62 -8.37
CA VAL A 147 -1.05 -8.26 -8.14
C VAL A 147 0.05 -7.35 -7.61
N ILE A 148 0.87 -7.82 -6.68
CA ILE A 148 2.04 -7.09 -6.17
C ILE A 148 3.04 -6.80 -7.31
N ALA A 149 3.35 -7.80 -8.16
CA ALA A 149 4.20 -7.58 -9.34
C ALA A 149 3.64 -6.51 -10.28
N ARG A 150 2.33 -6.50 -10.53
CA ARG A 150 1.68 -5.47 -11.34
C ARG A 150 1.79 -4.09 -10.71
N MET A 151 1.70 -4.00 -9.39
CA MET A 151 1.89 -2.77 -8.64
C MET A 151 3.32 -2.26 -8.80
N PHE A 152 4.34 -3.11 -8.64
CA PHE A 152 5.74 -2.75 -8.91
C PHE A 152 5.96 -2.32 -10.35
N ALA A 153 5.39 -3.04 -11.32
CA ALA A 153 5.49 -2.67 -12.72
C ALA A 153 4.95 -1.27 -13.02
N SER A 154 3.98 -0.77 -12.26
CA SER A 154 3.48 0.61 -12.39
C SER A 154 4.47 1.65 -11.89
N ASP A 155 5.50 1.26 -11.12
CA ASP A 155 6.54 2.09 -10.52
C ASP A 155 5.94 3.32 -9.82
N PRO A 156 5.15 3.12 -8.75
CA PRO A 156 4.50 4.21 -8.04
C PRO A 156 5.51 5.00 -7.19
N ASP A 157 5.11 6.18 -6.74
CA ASP A 157 5.84 6.98 -5.77
C ASP A 157 5.41 6.65 -4.33
N ILE A 158 4.16 6.18 -4.17
CA ILE A 158 3.60 5.73 -2.90
C ILE A 158 2.98 4.34 -3.08
N PHE A 159 3.35 3.42 -2.19
CA PHE A 159 2.69 2.14 -1.98
C PHE A 159 1.74 2.25 -0.79
N ILE A 160 0.46 1.99 -0.99
CA ILE A 160 -0.54 1.86 0.08
C ILE A 160 -1.04 0.43 0.08
N LEU A 161 -0.83 -0.28 1.18
CA LEU A 161 -0.97 -1.72 1.27
C LEU A 161 -1.89 -2.08 2.43
N ASP A 162 -2.99 -2.74 2.13
CA ASP A 162 -3.97 -3.18 3.14
C ASP A 162 -3.81 -4.69 3.35
N GLU A 163 -3.07 -5.09 4.40
CA GLU A 163 -2.75 -6.47 4.76
C GLU A 163 -2.13 -7.29 3.62
N PRO A 164 -1.02 -6.82 3.02
CA PRO A 164 -0.48 -7.41 1.79
C PRO A 164 0.08 -8.82 1.96
N THR A 165 0.43 -9.21 3.18
CA THR A 165 1.13 -10.47 3.48
C THR A 165 0.20 -11.59 3.95
N THR A 166 -1.11 -11.35 3.98
CA THR A 166 -2.10 -12.37 4.38
C THR A 166 -1.99 -13.62 3.50
N GLY A 167 -1.78 -14.78 4.15
CA GLY A 167 -1.64 -16.07 3.44
C GLY A 167 -0.27 -16.31 2.80
N MET A 168 0.75 -15.50 3.10
CA MET A 168 2.15 -15.76 2.75
C MET A 168 2.82 -16.59 3.86
N ASP A 169 3.75 -17.43 3.48
CA ASP A 169 4.68 -18.07 4.42
C ASP A 169 5.71 -17.06 4.96
N ALA A 170 6.36 -17.40 6.09
CA ALA A 170 7.28 -16.50 6.78
C ALA A 170 8.45 -16.03 5.90
N GLY A 171 9.02 -16.91 5.08
CA GLY A 171 10.12 -16.54 4.18
C GLY A 171 9.67 -15.51 3.14
N THR A 172 8.52 -15.75 2.49
CA THR A 172 7.95 -14.82 1.51
C THR A 172 7.56 -13.48 2.14
N LYS A 173 7.08 -13.46 3.40
CA LYS A 173 6.80 -12.21 4.11
C LYS A 173 8.07 -11.38 4.32
N ASN A 174 9.14 -11.98 4.81
CA ASN A 174 10.41 -11.29 5.05
C ASN A 174 10.96 -10.69 3.75
N GLU A 175 11.01 -11.47 2.66
CA GLU A 175 11.41 -10.96 1.34
C GLU A 175 10.56 -9.77 0.89
N PHE A 176 9.26 -9.79 1.19
CA PHE A 176 8.35 -8.69 0.87
C PHE A 176 8.64 -7.44 1.71
N TYR A 177 8.88 -7.59 3.03
CA TYR A 177 9.23 -6.46 3.90
C TYR A 177 10.57 -5.84 3.52
N GLU A 178 11.60 -6.66 3.24
CA GLU A 178 12.89 -6.19 2.71
C GLU A 178 12.71 -5.39 1.43
N LEU A 179 11.87 -5.87 0.51
CA LEU A 179 11.61 -5.20 -0.76
C LEU A 179 10.91 -3.84 -0.56
N MET A 180 9.97 -3.74 0.41
CA MET A 180 9.31 -2.47 0.76
C MET A 180 10.29 -1.50 1.41
N HIS A 181 11.09 -1.98 2.37
CA HIS A 181 12.13 -1.21 3.02
C HIS A 181 13.15 -0.68 2.00
N HIS A 182 13.67 -1.55 1.13
CA HIS A 182 14.56 -1.16 0.05
C HIS A 182 13.93 -0.11 -0.88
N SER A 183 12.66 -0.29 -1.23
CA SER A 183 11.94 0.66 -2.09
C SER A 183 11.83 2.04 -1.44
N ALA A 184 11.58 2.10 -0.14
CA ALA A 184 11.53 3.35 0.60
C ALA A 184 12.92 4.01 0.64
N HIS A 185 13.91 3.35 1.23
CA HIS A 185 15.20 3.98 1.56
C HIS A 185 16.13 4.19 0.37
N HIS A 186 16.12 3.28 -0.62
CA HIS A 186 17.03 3.40 -1.78
C HIS A 186 16.39 4.02 -3.01
N HIS A 187 15.07 4.02 -3.11
CA HIS A 187 14.35 4.59 -4.26
C HIS A 187 13.48 5.78 -3.91
N GLY A 188 13.50 6.25 -2.65
CA GLY A 188 12.73 7.40 -2.18
C GLY A 188 11.22 7.23 -2.32
N LYS A 189 10.73 5.97 -2.34
CA LYS A 189 9.29 5.68 -2.35
C LYS A 189 8.71 5.92 -0.95
N ALA A 190 7.41 6.17 -0.86
CA ALA A 190 6.72 6.08 0.41
C ALA A 190 5.97 4.75 0.51
N VAL A 191 5.93 4.16 1.69
CA VAL A 191 5.16 2.95 1.98
C VAL A 191 4.25 3.22 3.16
N LEU A 192 2.94 3.02 3.00
CA LEU A 192 1.97 2.99 4.09
C LEU A 192 1.30 1.63 4.10
N MET A 193 1.54 0.84 5.14
CA MET A 193 1.08 -0.55 5.20
C MET A 193 0.24 -0.83 6.45
N ILE A 194 -0.99 -1.30 6.25
CA ILE A 194 -1.76 -1.92 7.32
C ILE A 194 -1.21 -3.31 7.60
N THR A 195 -0.94 -3.59 8.86
CA THR A 195 -0.59 -4.93 9.33
C THR A 195 -1.30 -5.25 10.64
N HIS A 196 -1.57 -6.54 10.85
CA HIS A 196 -2.05 -7.08 12.13
C HIS A 196 -0.90 -7.50 13.03
N ASP A 197 0.29 -7.66 12.47
CA ASP A 197 1.47 -8.14 13.16
C ASP A 197 2.60 -7.10 13.09
N PRO A 198 2.56 -6.08 13.98
CA PRO A 198 3.58 -5.04 13.99
C PRO A 198 4.97 -5.59 14.33
N GLU A 199 5.06 -6.67 15.11
CA GLU A 199 6.35 -7.27 15.49
C GLU A 199 7.09 -7.89 14.29
N GLU A 200 6.36 -8.44 13.30
CA GLU A 200 6.99 -8.99 12.09
C GLU A 200 7.63 -7.91 11.20
N VAL A 201 7.19 -6.67 11.31
CA VAL A 201 7.60 -5.58 10.41
C VAL A 201 8.40 -4.48 11.10
N LYS A 202 8.59 -4.56 12.42
CA LYS A 202 9.24 -3.51 13.23
C LYS A 202 10.66 -3.17 12.78
N ASP A 203 11.42 -4.16 12.33
CA ASP A 203 12.80 -3.97 11.89
C ASP A 203 12.91 -3.32 10.49
N TYR A 204 11.79 -3.18 9.80
CA TYR A 204 11.70 -2.63 8.44
C TYR A 204 10.99 -1.28 8.38
N ALA A 205 10.08 -1.00 9.31
CA ALA A 205 9.29 0.21 9.34
C ALA A 205 9.97 1.31 10.16
N ASP A 206 9.93 2.54 9.66
CA ASP A 206 10.49 3.70 10.32
C ASP A 206 9.58 4.20 11.46
N ARG A 207 8.26 4.05 11.28
CA ARG A 207 7.27 4.59 12.20
C ARG A 207 5.98 3.76 12.18
N ASN A 208 5.33 3.68 13.34
CA ASN A 208 4.04 3.03 13.48
C ASN A 208 2.96 4.04 13.91
N ILE A 209 1.89 4.10 13.15
CA ILE A 209 0.65 4.81 13.49
C ILE A 209 -0.30 3.78 14.10
N HIS A 210 -0.67 3.97 15.37
CA HIS A 210 -1.56 3.04 16.07
C HIS A 210 -2.94 3.65 16.27
N LEU A 211 -3.99 2.99 15.75
CA LEU A 211 -5.37 3.38 16.02
C LEU A 211 -5.84 2.80 17.34
N VAL A 212 -6.13 3.66 18.28
CA VAL A 212 -6.62 3.32 19.62
C VAL A 212 -8.11 3.69 19.74
N ARG A 213 -8.88 2.80 20.34
CA ARG A 213 -10.30 3.06 20.61
C ARG A 213 -10.44 4.17 21.64
N ASP A 214 -11.25 5.17 21.34
CA ASP A 214 -11.67 6.17 22.31
C ASP A 214 -12.66 5.52 23.30
N GLN A 215 -12.22 5.38 24.55
CA GLN A 215 -13.01 4.74 25.61
C GLN A 215 -14.07 5.67 26.19
N ASP A 216 -13.92 6.98 26.03
CA ASP A 216 -14.86 7.99 26.52
C ASP A 216 -16.01 8.22 25.53
N SER A 217 -15.87 7.76 24.30
CA SER A 217 -16.90 7.84 23.27
C SER A 217 -17.96 6.74 23.47
N PRO A 218 -19.27 7.07 23.43
CA PRO A 218 -20.34 6.06 23.43
C PRO A 218 -20.35 5.24 22.13
N TRP A 219 -19.61 5.69 21.11
CA TRP A 219 -19.48 5.06 19.80
C TRP A 219 -18.18 4.28 19.69
N ARG A 220 -18.11 3.36 18.74
CA ARG A 220 -16.84 2.68 18.42
C ARG A 220 -15.97 3.60 17.53
N CYS A 221 -15.37 4.60 18.17
CA CYS A 221 -14.53 5.59 17.54
C CYS A 221 -13.03 5.35 17.84
N PHE A 222 -12.14 5.81 16.95
CA PHE A 222 -10.71 5.61 17.04
C PHE A 222 -9.94 6.90 16.81
N ASN A 223 -8.89 7.07 17.60
CA ASN A 223 -7.91 8.14 17.53
C ASN A 223 -6.54 7.57 17.17
N VAL A 224 -5.60 8.43 16.77
CA VAL A 224 -4.21 8.05 16.49
C VAL A 224 -3.34 8.31 17.70
N HIS A 225 -2.55 7.30 18.09
CA HIS A 225 -1.34 7.49 18.87
C HIS A 225 -0.13 7.17 17.98
N GLU A 226 0.70 8.18 17.72
CA GLU A 226 1.99 7.97 17.08
C GLU A 226 2.98 7.52 18.17
N ASN A 227 3.53 6.32 18.02
CA ASN A 227 4.72 5.92 18.74
C ASN A 227 5.91 6.22 17.84
N ASP A 228 6.59 7.32 18.10
CA ASP A 228 7.94 7.52 17.60
C ASP A 228 8.79 6.40 18.23
N GLN A 229 9.21 5.45 17.42
CA GLN A 229 10.31 4.57 17.84
C GLN A 229 11.55 5.47 17.82
N GLU A 230 11.97 5.93 18.99
CA GLU A 230 13.33 6.44 19.16
C GLU A 230 14.26 5.32 18.73
N VAL A 231 14.84 5.46 17.56
CA VAL A 231 15.95 4.62 17.12
C VAL A 231 17.15 5.09 17.96
N ASP A 232 17.36 4.43 19.08
CA ASP A 232 18.62 4.54 19.82
C ASP A 232 19.75 4.12 18.88
N HIS A 233 20.37 5.10 18.24
CA HIS A 233 21.67 4.94 17.61
C HIS A 233 22.73 4.87 18.70
N VAL A 234 23.07 3.66 19.13
CA VAL A 234 24.29 3.35 19.89
C VAL A 234 25.37 2.92 18.93
#